data_18a35b7ae0a0b2dd1782dfb7c6c5bc0c
#
_entry.id   18a35b7ae0a0b2dd1782dfb7c6c5bc0c
#
_cell.length_a   1.000
_cell.length_b   1.000
_cell.length_c   1.000
_cell.angle_alpha   90.00
_cell.angle_beta   90.00
_cell.angle_gamma   90.00
#
_symmetry.space_group_name_H-M   'P 1'
#
loop_
_entity.id
_entity.type
_entity.pdbx_description
1 polymer ?
#
loop_
_entity_poly.entity_id
_entity_poly.type
_entity_poly.pdbx_seq_one_letter_code
_entity_poly.pdbx_strand_id
1 'polypeptide(L)'
;MKTLVPLLLFLPLCILAQSTTENYINSTTYKVATQTGNVTANQQQKNITYYDGLGRPIQQIAVGQSATKNDIITHIEYDHLGRQTKSYLPYASKNNGGSYRTNALLKTNSFYNTNAFQNTTNPYNETLFEESPLNLPIEMAAPGNDWKEGNVNEHTIKKEYKVLENADQVCNFRVSLSSDNTPSLVNKGVFEVGLQESQRVQTAFKAPTLYKFITKDENWKPSDVNDNTTQNYKDFRGRTILKRSFDNNIPHDTYYVYDDYGNLSYVLPPLASEKMIAYKTGMQSYPASKFVTGGNPT
;
A
#
# COMPACT_ATOMS: atom_id res chain seq x y z
N MET A 1 80.20 -22.51 -6.11
CA MET A 1 78.80 -22.93 -6.23
C MET A 1 77.94 -21.85 -5.53
N LYS A 2 77.21 -21.04 -6.31
CA LYS A 2 76.29 -20.04 -5.78
C LYS A 2 74.89 -20.63 -5.84
N THR A 3 74.30 -20.92 -4.70
CA THR A 3 72.91 -21.41 -4.60
C THR A 3 71.96 -20.22 -4.77
N LEU A 4 71.19 -20.25 -5.87
CA LEU A 4 70.09 -19.31 -6.14
C LEU A 4 68.87 -19.77 -5.32
N VAL A 5 68.46 -19.00 -4.34
CA VAL A 5 67.21 -19.22 -3.58
C VAL A 5 66.08 -18.59 -4.40
N PRO A 6 65.07 -19.32 -4.83
CA PRO A 6 63.90 -18.69 -5.49
C PRO A 6 63.07 -17.96 -4.48
N LEU A 7 62.97 -16.61 -4.62
CA LEU A 7 62.06 -15.78 -3.88
C LEU A 7 60.62 -16.07 -4.40
N LEU A 8 59.88 -16.85 -3.65
CA LEU A 8 58.47 -17.15 -3.95
C LEU A 8 57.65 -15.89 -3.58
N LEU A 9 57.28 -15.14 -4.62
CA LEU A 9 56.40 -13.93 -4.45
C LEU A 9 55.01 -14.39 -4.10
N PHE A 10 54.62 -14.37 -2.82
CA PHE A 10 53.23 -14.49 -2.41
C PHE A 10 52.49 -13.24 -2.80
N LEU A 11 51.84 -13.24 -3.97
CA LEU A 11 50.80 -12.27 -4.28
C LEU A 11 49.55 -12.58 -3.43
N PRO A 12 49.07 -11.68 -2.55
CA PRO A 12 47.81 -11.92 -1.91
C PRO A 12 46.71 -11.90 -3.00
N LEU A 13 46.08 -13.04 -3.25
CA LEU A 13 44.84 -13.10 -3.97
C LEU A 13 43.79 -12.40 -3.15
N CYS A 14 43.63 -11.09 -3.32
CA CYS A 14 42.44 -10.38 -2.88
C CYS A 14 41.26 -10.88 -3.70
N ILE A 15 40.56 -11.87 -3.18
CA ILE A 15 39.25 -12.26 -3.71
C ILE A 15 38.29 -11.13 -3.33
N LEU A 16 38.22 -10.12 -4.17
CA LEU A 16 37.21 -9.05 -4.05
C LEU A 16 35.87 -9.64 -4.51
N ALA A 17 35.13 -10.19 -3.56
CA ALA A 17 33.81 -10.76 -3.83
C ALA A 17 32.72 -9.70 -4.02
N GLN A 18 32.98 -8.43 -3.65
CA GLN A 18 32.06 -7.31 -3.75
C GLN A 18 32.66 -6.17 -4.58
N SER A 19 31.78 -5.34 -5.15
CA SER A 19 32.16 -4.12 -5.85
C SER A 19 32.74 -3.12 -4.81
N THR A 20 33.91 -2.54 -5.12
CA THR A 20 34.57 -1.53 -4.27
C THR A 20 34.07 -0.12 -4.55
N THR A 21 33.20 0.06 -5.55
CA THR A 21 32.72 1.38 -6.02
C THR A 21 31.42 1.82 -5.40
N GLU A 22 30.67 0.89 -4.77
CA GLU A 22 29.35 1.15 -4.20
C GLU A 22 29.34 0.93 -2.68
N ASN A 23 28.62 1.77 -1.96
CA ASN A 23 28.36 1.56 -0.54
C ASN A 23 27.40 0.38 -0.36
N TYR A 24 27.67 -0.52 0.59
CA TYR A 24 26.79 -1.65 0.83
C TYR A 24 26.75 -2.05 2.31
N ILE A 25 25.65 -2.72 2.67
CA ILE A 25 25.51 -3.43 3.94
C ILE A 25 25.35 -4.92 3.61
N ASN A 26 26.21 -5.73 4.26
CA ASN A 26 26.16 -7.20 4.18
C ASN A 26 25.56 -7.73 5.50
N SER A 27 24.40 -8.37 5.40
CA SER A 27 23.70 -8.98 6.52
C SER A 27 23.72 -10.50 6.38
N THR A 28 24.15 -11.20 7.44
CA THR A 28 24.16 -12.66 7.51
C THR A 28 23.26 -13.14 8.61
N THR A 29 22.28 -13.96 8.29
CA THR A 29 21.40 -14.63 9.25
C THR A 29 21.76 -16.11 9.32
N TYR A 30 22.09 -16.59 10.53
CA TYR A 30 22.41 -17.98 10.78
C TYR A 30 21.12 -18.79 11.03
N LYS A 31 21.01 -19.94 10.36
CA LYS A 31 19.88 -20.88 10.50
C LYS A 31 20.15 -21.92 11.61
N VAL A 32 21.35 -21.95 12.13
CA VAL A 32 21.81 -22.85 13.19
C VAL A 32 22.53 -22.04 14.27
N ALA A 33 22.52 -22.54 15.48
CA ALA A 33 23.29 -21.93 16.56
C ALA A 33 24.78 -22.05 16.25
N THR A 34 25.55 -20.96 16.38
CA THR A 34 26.99 -20.92 16.17
C THR A 34 27.63 -19.92 17.11
N GLN A 35 28.81 -20.27 17.64
CA GLN A 35 29.64 -19.38 18.45
C GLN A 35 30.69 -18.65 17.60
N THR A 36 31.14 -19.26 16.51
CA THR A 36 32.25 -18.76 15.70
C THR A 36 31.83 -18.15 14.37
N GLY A 37 30.55 -18.31 13.95
CA GLY A 37 30.08 -17.91 12.65
C GLY A 37 30.53 -18.83 11.50
N ASN A 38 31.36 -19.86 11.77
CA ASN A 38 31.82 -20.83 10.77
C ASN A 38 30.73 -21.84 10.49
N VAL A 39 29.89 -21.54 9.50
CA VAL A 39 28.78 -22.39 9.04
C VAL A 39 28.82 -22.56 7.55
N THR A 40 28.21 -23.64 7.04
CA THR A 40 28.11 -23.87 5.59
C THR A 40 27.14 -22.88 4.93
N ALA A 41 27.23 -22.70 3.62
CA ALA A 41 26.34 -21.81 2.86
C ALA A 41 24.85 -22.16 3.01
N ASN A 42 24.51 -23.42 3.30
CA ASN A 42 23.12 -23.86 3.52
C ASN A 42 22.61 -23.50 4.94
N GLN A 43 23.51 -23.28 5.88
CA GLN A 43 23.21 -22.95 7.28
C GLN A 43 23.17 -21.44 7.55
N GLN A 44 23.37 -20.63 6.54
CA GLN A 44 23.27 -19.18 6.60
C GLN A 44 22.50 -18.60 5.44
N GLN A 45 22.02 -17.39 5.62
CA GLN A 45 21.40 -16.58 4.58
C GLN A 45 22.12 -15.24 4.53
N LYS A 46 22.73 -14.94 3.38
CA LYS A 46 23.49 -13.72 3.18
C LYS A 46 22.73 -12.80 2.24
N ASN A 47 22.46 -11.57 2.70
CA ASN A 47 21.82 -10.51 1.92
C ASN A 47 22.74 -9.31 1.84
N ILE A 48 22.88 -8.73 0.66
CA ILE A 48 23.68 -7.53 0.43
C ILE A 48 22.77 -6.47 -0.15
N THR A 49 22.73 -5.30 0.49
CA THR A 49 22.00 -4.13 0.01
C THR A 49 23.00 -3.06 -0.37
N TYR A 50 22.94 -2.61 -1.62
CA TYR A 50 23.76 -1.53 -2.16
C TYR A 50 23.00 -0.21 -2.09
N TYR A 51 23.71 0.88 -1.83
CA TYR A 51 23.16 2.21 -1.58
C TYR A 51 23.80 3.24 -2.49
N ASP A 52 23.00 4.23 -2.87
CA ASP A 52 23.51 5.43 -3.57
C ASP A 52 24.21 6.40 -2.60
N GLY A 53 24.70 7.52 -3.15
CA GLY A 53 25.38 8.56 -2.37
C GLY A 53 24.51 9.29 -1.35
N LEU A 54 23.18 9.12 -1.40
CA LEU A 54 22.20 9.65 -0.44
C LEU A 54 21.79 8.62 0.61
N GLY A 55 22.35 7.41 0.57
CA GLY A 55 22.00 6.32 1.49
C GLY A 55 20.69 5.62 1.16
N ARG A 56 20.16 5.75 -0.07
CA ARG A 56 18.97 5.05 -0.52
C ARG A 56 19.36 3.72 -1.16
N PRO A 57 18.65 2.60 -0.90
CA PRO A 57 18.95 1.31 -1.51
C PRO A 57 18.71 1.36 -3.02
N ILE A 58 19.68 0.90 -3.82
CA ILE A 58 19.60 0.82 -5.29
C ILE A 58 19.59 -0.60 -5.82
N GLN A 59 20.05 -1.57 -5.01
CA GLN A 59 19.99 -2.98 -5.37
C GLN A 59 20.03 -3.86 -4.12
N GLN A 60 19.26 -4.95 -4.14
CA GLN A 60 19.32 -6.00 -3.11
C GLN A 60 19.68 -7.32 -3.74
N ILE A 61 20.58 -8.07 -3.10
CA ILE A 61 21.05 -9.36 -3.56
C ILE A 61 20.97 -10.38 -2.43
N ALA A 62 20.14 -11.42 -2.62
CA ALA A 62 20.13 -12.59 -1.77
C ALA A 62 21.10 -13.63 -2.37
N VAL A 63 22.27 -13.78 -1.74
CA VAL A 63 23.41 -14.52 -2.29
C VAL A 63 23.16 -16.03 -2.28
N GLY A 64 23.14 -16.66 -3.46
CA GLY A 64 22.98 -18.11 -3.61
C GLY A 64 21.66 -18.65 -3.07
N GLN A 65 20.58 -17.84 -2.98
CA GLN A 65 19.31 -18.22 -2.36
C GLN A 65 18.30 -18.84 -3.33
N SER A 66 18.57 -18.87 -4.66
CA SER A 66 17.70 -19.58 -5.58
C SER A 66 17.83 -21.12 -5.41
N ALA A 67 16.87 -21.88 -5.95
CA ALA A 67 16.91 -23.34 -5.92
C ALA A 67 18.20 -23.91 -6.55
N THR A 68 18.73 -23.21 -7.57
CA THR A 68 19.96 -23.57 -8.27
C THR A 68 21.21 -22.90 -7.70
N LYS A 69 21.13 -22.33 -6.49
CA LYS A 69 22.23 -21.60 -5.81
C LYS A 69 22.72 -20.36 -6.56
N ASN A 70 21.90 -19.80 -7.41
CA ASN A 70 22.11 -18.51 -8.03
C ASN A 70 21.75 -17.36 -7.07
N ASP A 71 22.31 -16.17 -7.31
CA ASP A 71 21.91 -14.96 -6.61
C ASP A 71 20.51 -14.54 -7.06
N ILE A 72 19.70 -14.05 -6.15
CA ILE A 72 18.41 -13.39 -6.43
C ILE A 72 18.62 -11.89 -6.30
N ILE A 73 18.38 -11.16 -7.39
CA ILE A 73 18.71 -9.74 -7.50
C ILE A 73 17.43 -8.94 -7.69
N THR A 74 17.25 -7.91 -6.88
CA THR A 74 16.17 -6.92 -7.01
C THR A 74 16.77 -5.57 -7.34
N HIS A 75 16.40 -5.01 -8.50
CA HIS A 75 16.74 -3.65 -8.89
C HIS A 75 15.83 -2.64 -8.21
N ILE A 76 16.36 -1.49 -7.79
CA ILE A 76 15.61 -0.40 -7.16
C ILE A 76 16.02 0.89 -7.85
N GLU A 77 15.03 1.70 -8.25
CA GLU A 77 15.24 3.02 -8.84
C GLU A 77 14.31 4.06 -8.23
N TYR A 78 14.65 5.31 -8.42
CA TYR A 78 13.92 6.46 -7.91
C TYR A 78 13.66 7.45 -9.03
N ASP A 79 12.53 8.15 -8.94
CA ASP A 79 12.25 9.29 -9.81
C ASP A 79 13.06 10.53 -9.40
N HIS A 80 12.90 11.61 -10.15
CA HIS A 80 13.60 12.88 -9.90
C HIS A 80 13.24 13.55 -8.56
N LEU A 81 12.12 13.16 -7.94
CA LEU A 81 11.70 13.59 -6.61
C LEU A 81 12.17 12.63 -5.48
N GLY A 82 12.89 11.57 -5.84
CA GLY A 82 13.39 10.58 -4.90
C GLY A 82 12.33 9.56 -4.45
N ARG A 83 11.21 9.43 -5.18
CA ARG A 83 10.17 8.44 -4.90
C ARG A 83 10.44 7.15 -5.66
N GLN A 84 10.14 6.02 -5.07
CA GLN A 84 10.17 4.73 -5.73
C GLN A 84 8.82 4.51 -6.43
N THR A 85 8.73 4.90 -7.70
CA THR A 85 7.53 4.73 -8.53
C THR A 85 7.37 3.31 -9.05
N LYS A 86 8.48 2.56 -9.17
CA LYS A 86 8.51 1.17 -9.64
C LYS A 86 9.15 0.24 -8.62
N SER A 87 8.48 -0.88 -8.36
CA SER A 87 9.00 -1.97 -7.53
C SER A 87 9.20 -3.20 -8.40
N TYR A 88 10.46 -3.44 -8.79
CA TYR A 88 10.83 -4.49 -9.73
C TYR A 88 10.74 -5.88 -9.11
N LEU A 89 10.29 -6.85 -9.89
CA LEU A 89 10.36 -8.25 -9.56
C LEU A 89 11.82 -8.73 -9.53
N PRO A 90 12.19 -9.62 -8.60
CA PRO A 90 13.54 -10.16 -8.52
C PRO A 90 13.81 -11.14 -9.66
N TYR A 91 15.05 -11.21 -10.11
CA TYR A 91 15.49 -12.21 -11.08
C TYR A 91 16.65 -13.05 -10.55
N ALA A 92 16.77 -14.29 -11.02
CA ALA A 92 17.90 -15.16 -10.69
C ALA A 92 19.04 -14.97 -11.67
N SER A 93 20.27 -14.84 -11.17
CA SER A 93 21.49 -14.72 -11.95
C SER A 93 22.61 -15.55 -11.34
N LYS A 94 23.58 -15.98 -12.16
CA LYS A 94 24.72 -16.76 -11.70
C LYS A 94 25.33 -16.14 -10.43
N ASN A 95 25.59 -16.99 -9.43
CA ASN A 95 26.21 -16.56 -8.17
C ASN A 95 27.57 -15.89 -8.47
N ASN A 96 27.75 -14.70 -7.94
CA ASN A 96 28.97 -13.91 -8.03
C ASN A 96 29.31 -13.28 -6.65
N GLY A 97 29.07 -14.04 -5.59
CA GLY A 97 29.36 -13.62 -4.22
C GLY A 97 28.58 -12.41 -3.73
N GLY A 98 27.50 -12.02 -4.45
CA GLY A 98 26.71 -10.86 -4.14
C GLY A 98 27.27 -9.54 -4.67
N SER A 99 28.19 -9.54 -5.65
CA SER A 99 28.72 -8.31 -6.27
C SER A 99 27.61 -7.51 -6.96
N TYR A 100 27.74 -6.19 -6.94
CA TYR A 100 26.82 -5.25 -7.59
C TYR A 100 26.67 -5.55 -9.10
N ARG A 101 25.46 -5.45 -9.61
CA ARG A 101 25.12 -5.69 -11.02
C ARG A 101 24.78 -4.37 -11.70
N THR A 102 25.71 -3.81 -12.47
CA THR A 102 25.51 -2.54 -13.20
C THR A 102 24.39 -2.59 -14.24
N ASN A 103 24.04 -3.79 -14.70
CA ASN A 103 22.99 -4.02 -15.71
C ASN A 103 21.75 -4.70 -15.14
N ALA A 104 21.47 -4.56 -13.82
CA ALA A 104 20.36 -5.24 -13.15
C ALA A 104 19.00 -4.94 -13.81
N LEU A 105 18.71 -3.69 -14.16
CA LEU A 105 17.48 -3.31 -14.86
C LEU A 105 17.30 -4.04 -16.19
N LEU A 106 18.34 -4.01 -17.04
CA LEU A 106 18.29 -4.70 -18.33
C LEU A 106 18.09 -6.22 -18.17
N LYS A 107 18.73 -6.81 -17.16
CA LYS A 107 18.61 -8.23 -16.86
C LYS A 107 17.25 -8.59 -16.29
N THR A 108 16.65 -7.75 -15.42
CA THR A 108 15.27 -7.93 -14.96
C THR A 108 14.32 -7.97 -16.17
N ASN A 109 14.37 -6.97 -17.02
CA ASN A 109 13.50 -6.89 -18.20
C ASN A 109 13.70 -8.10 -19.14
N SER A 110 14.94 -8.50 -19.41
CA SER A 110 15.23 -9.65 -20.27
C SER A 110 14.79 -10.98 -19.65
N PHE A 111 14.87 -11.13 -18.34
CA PHE A 111 14.47 -12.33 -17.62
C PHE A 111 12.97 -12.60 -17.75
N TYR A 112 12.15 -11.55 -17.64
CA TYR A 112 10.69 -11.64 -17.70
C TYR A 112 10.15 -11.54 -19.13
N ASN A 113 10.89 -10.98 -20.08
CA ASN A 113 10.49 -10.93 -21.48
C ASN A 113 10.85 -12.24 -22.20
N THR A 114 10.29 -13.33 -21.71
CA THR A 114 10.44 -14.68 -22.26
C THR A 114 9.09 -15.38 -22.29
N ASN A 115 8.97 -16.44 -23.10
CA ASN A 115 7.73 -17.23 -23.21
C ASN A 115 7.29 -17.82 -21.86
N ALA A 116 8.23 -18.15 -20.96
CA ALA A 116 7.94 -18.67 -19.64
C ALA A 116 7.18 -17.66 -18.75
N PHE A 117 7.30 -16.36 -19.04
CA PHE A 117 6.65 -15.25 -18.35
C PHE A 117 5.76 -14.44 -19.30
N GLN A 118 5.20 -15.05 -20.33
CA GLN A 118 4.29 -14.44 -21.30
C GLN A 118 4.87 -13.18 -21.98
N ASN A 119 6.19 -13.13 -22.15
CA ASN A 119 6.91 -11.99 -22.71
C ASN A 119 6.56 -10.67 -22.00
N THR A 120 6.53 -10.70 -20.66
CA THR A 120 6.18 -9.54 -19.83
C THR A 120 7.16 -8.40 -20.04
N THR A 121 6.66 -7.23 -20.41
CA THR A 121 7.44 -6.01 -20.66
C THR A 121 7.50 -5.06 -19.46
N ASN A 122 6.63 -5.24 -18.47
CA ASN A 122 6.58 -4.49 -17.20
C ASN A 122 6.72 -5.44 -16.00
N PRO A 123 7.92 -5.94 -15.70
CA PRO A 123 8.17 -6.83 -14.57
C PRO A 123 8.28 -6.02 -13.26
N TYR A 124 7.32 -5.16 -12.97
CA TYR A 124 7.30 -4.29 -11.80
C TYR A 124 5.87 -3.89 -11.43
N ASN A 125 5.64 -3.63 -10.14
CA ASN A 125 4.51 -2.82 -9.71
C ASN A 125 4.84 -1.37 -10.01
N GLU A 126 3.88 -0.60 -10.51
CA GLU A 126 4.02 0.83 -10.76
C GLU A 126 3.00 1.61 -9.94
N THR A 127 3.46 2.71 -9.34
CA THR A 127 2.59 3.65 -8.61
C THR A 127 2.75 5.03 -9.23
N LEU A 128 1.64 5.56 -9.75
CA LEU A 128 1.55 6.93 -10.19
C LEU A 128 1.10 7.81 -9.03
N PHE A 129 1.76 8.92 -8.87
CA PHE A 129 1.47 9.90 -7.83
C PHE A 129 0.91 11.17 -8.46
N GLU A 130 0.06 11.86 -7.71
CA GLU A 130 -0.35 13.21 -8.08
C GLU A 130 0.86 14.16 -8.15
N GLU A 131 0.71 15.28 -8.84
CA GLU A 131 1.76 16.28 -8.99
C GLU A 131 1.92 17.18 -7.75
N SER A 132 1.03 17.06 -6.75
CA SER A 132 1.08 17.90 -5.56
C SER A 132 2.18 17.47 -4.59
N PRO A 133 2.64 18.35 -3.69
CA PRO A 133 3.62 18.00 -2.65
C PRO A 133 3.14 16.92 -1.66
N LEU A 134 1.84 16.59 -1.65
CA LEU A 134 1.29 15.54 -0.79
C LEU A 134 1.68 14.14 -1.26
N ASN A 135 2.09 14.00 -2.54
CA ASN A 135 2.51 12.73 -3.14
C ASN A 135 1.51 11.58 -2.92
N LEU A 136 0.22 11.86 -3.09
CA LEU A 136 -0.81 10.84 -2.95
C LEU A 136 -0.78 9.90 -4.15
N PRO A 137 -0.82 8.56 -3.94
CA PRO A 137 -0.91 7.61 -5.04
C PRO A 137 -2.29 7.70 -5.70
N ILE A 138 -2.33 7.95 -7.01
CA ILE A 138 -3.56 8.07 -7.80
C ILE A 138 -3.85 6.81 -8.63
N GLU A 139 -2.81 6.05 -8.98
CA GLU A 139 -2.98 4.81 -9.74
C GLU A 139 -1.89 3.80 -9.36
N MET A 140 -2.23 2.52 -9.33
CA MET A 140 -1.32 1.43 -9.03
C MET A 140 -1.54 0.28 -10.00
N ALA A 141 -0.47 -0.11 -10.70
CA ALA A 141 -0.42 -1.18 -11.67
C ALA A 141 0.39 -2.37 -11.12
N ALA A 142 -0.11 -3.58 -11.32
CA ALA A 142 0.63 -4.80 -11.01
C ALA A 142 1.58 -5.21 -12.14
N PRO A 143 2.54 -6.12 -11.91
CA PRO A 143 3.37 -6.66 -12.97
C PRO A 143 2.55 -7.49 -13.97
N GLY A 144 2.92 -7.44 -15.23
CA GLY A 144 2.27 -8.20 -16.30
C GLY A 144 1.63 -7.32 -17.35
N ASN A 145 1.62 -7.77 -18.60
CA ASN A 145 1.18 -6.96 -19.73
C ASN A 145 -0.27 -6.48 -19.62
N ASP A 146 -1.15 -7.32 -19.05
CA ASP A 146 -2.58 -6.98 -18.89
C ASP A 146 -2.83 -5.98 -17.75
N TRP A 147 -1.86 -5.84 -16.85
CA TRP A 147 -1.93 -4.97 -15.67
C TRP A 147 -1.20 -3.63 -15.86
N LYS A 148 -0.62 -3.44 -17.03
CA LYS A 148 0.19 -2.26 -17.33
C LYS A 148 -0.70 -1.02 -17.44
N GLU A 149 -0.26 0.08 -16.82
CA GLU A 149 -0.85 1.40 -16.98
C GLU A 149 -0.87 1.84 -18.46
N GLY A 150 -1.95 2.51 -18.87
CA GLY A 150 -2.16 3.00 -20.24
C GLY A 150 -2.50 1.91 -21.26
N ASN A 151 -2.77 0.67 -20.85
CA ASN A 151 -3.28 -0.38 -21.73
C ASN A 151 -4.79 -0.16 -22.03
N VAL A 152 -5.26 -0.57 -23.21
CA VAL A 152 -6.68 -0.44 -23.61
C VAL A 152 -7.62 -1.18 -22.65
N ASN A 153 -7.17 -2.29 -22.08
CA ASN A 153 -7.89 -3.08 -21.07
C ASN A 153 -7.07 -3.12 -19.78
N GLU A 154 -6.68 -1.96 -19.28
CA GLU A 154 -5.87 -1.89 -18.07
C GLU A 154 -6.62 -2.42 -16.85
N HIS A 155 -5.91 -3.18 -16.02
CA HIS A 155 -6.37 -3.67 -14.72
C HIS A 155 -5.60 -2.98 -13.61
N THR A 156 -5.81 -1.67 -13.46
CA THR A 156 -5.12 -0.85 -12.45
C THR A 156 -6.07 -0.44 -11.33
N ILE A 157 -5.54 -0.30 -10.12
CA ILE A 157 -6.30 0.26 -9.01
C ILE A 157 -6.16 1.78 -9.07
N LYS A 158 -7.30 2.50 -9.18
CA LYS A 158 -7.32 3.96 -9.22
C LYS A 158 -7.82 4.54 -7.89
N LYS A 159 -7.26 5.67 -7.48
CA LYS A 159 -7.66 6.38 -6.26
C LYS A 159 -8.01 7.83 -6.54
N GLU A 160 -9.09 8.29 -5.95
CA GLU A 160 -9.51 9.69 -5.98
C GLU A 160 -9.68 10.22 -4.55
N TYR A 161 -9.28 11.46 -4.37
CA TYR A 161 -9.32 12.16 -3.09
C TYR A 161 -10.22 13.38 -3.23
N LYS A 162 -11.34 13.37 -2.55
CA LYS A 162 -12.39 14.39 -2.64
C LYS A 162 -12.84 14.84 -1.25
N VAL A 163 -13.64 15.84 -1.20
CA VAL A 163 -14.41 16.26 -0.02
C VAL A 163 -15.86 15.81 -0.15
N LEU A 164 -16.58 15.80 0.97
CA LEU A 164 -18.01 15.49 0.99
C LEU A 164 -18.78 16.43 0.06
N GLU A 165 -19.66 15.88 -0.75
CA GLU A 165 -20.59 16.60 -1.64
C GLU A 165 -22.05 16.37 -1.20
N ASN A 166 -22.95 17.29 -1.60
CA ASN A 166 -24.38 17.17 -1.26
C ASN A 166 -25.00 15.87 -1.77
N ALA A 167 -24.55 15.39 -2.92
CA ALA A 167 -25.01 14.13 -3.54
C ALA A 167 -24.65 12.88 -2.72
N ASP A 168 -23.63 12.96 -1.86
CA ASP A 168 -23.17 11.81 -1.09
C ASP A 168 -24.15 11.35 0.00
N GLN A 169 -24.99 12.27 0.53
CA GLN A 169 -26.04 12.00 1.51
C GLN A 169 -25.58 11.14 2.71
N VAL A 170 -24.39 11.44 3.27
CA VAL A 170 -23.81 10.69 4.40
C VAL A 170 -24.55 11.04 5.68
N CYS A 171 -25.13 10.04 6.38
CA CYS A 171 -25.83 10.23 7.63
C CYS A 171 -24.89 10.50 8.82
N ASN A 172 -25.28 11.43 9.69
CA ASN A 172 -24.55 11.79 10.89
C ASN A 172 -25.11 11.03 12.10
N PHE A 173 -24.58 9.84 12.33
CA PHE A 173 -24.89 9.05 13.52
C PHE A 173 -24.04 9.49 14.70
N ARG A 174 -24.64 9.60 15.89
CA ARG A 174 -23.96 9.98 17.14
C ARG A 174 -24.38 9.06 18.27
N VAL A 175 -23.48 8.91 19.23
CA VAL A 175 -23.82 8.37 20.55
C VAL A 175 -24.42 9.50 21.38
N SER A 176 -25.55 9.24 22.03
CA SER A 176 -26.17 10.14 23.00
C SER A 176 -26.36 9.38 24.30
N LEU A 177 -26.15 10.03 25.42
CA LEU A 177 -26.44 9.46 26.74
C LEU A 177 -27.86 9.91 27.16
N SER A 178 -28.66 8.96 27.60
CA SER A 178 -29.95 9.26 28.26
C SER A 178 -29.72 9.77 29.69
N SER A 179 -30.80 10.20 30.34
CA SER A 179 -30.72 10.73 31.72
C SER A 179 -30.19 9.73 32.75
N ASP A 180 -30.29 8.43 32.46
CA ASP A 180 -29.74 7.32 33.24
C ASP A 180 -28.33 6.89 32.81
N ASN A 181 -27.63 7.68 31.98
CA ASN A 181 -26.34 7.42 31.39
C ASN A 181 -26.32 6.19 30.46
N THR A 182 -27.45 5.68 29.97
CA THR A 182 -27.49 4.61 29.00
C THR A 182 -27.13 5.16 27.60
N PRO A 183 -26.10 4.58 26.92
CA PRO A 183 -25.74 4.98 25.57
C PRO A 183 -26.84 4.66 24.58
N SER A 184 -27.22 5.58 23.74
CA SER A 184 -28.16 5.37 22.64
C SER A 184 -27.59 5.91 21.33
N LEU A 185 -27.98 5.25 20.24
CA LEU A 185 -27.60 5.66 18.88
C LEU A 185 -28.65 6.64 18.33
N VAL A 186 -28.21 7.80 17.87
CA VAL A 186 -29.09 8.84 17.32
C VAL A 186 -28.65 9.22 15.92
N ASN A 187 -29.60 9.31 15.00
CA ASN A 187 -29.39 9.87 13.67
C ASN A 187 -29.70 11.38 13.69
N LYS A 188 -28.66 12.21 13.58
CA LYS A 188 -28.75 13.69 13.58
C LYS A 188 -29.04 14.29 12.18
N GLY A 189 -29.36 13.48 11.20
CA GLY A 189 -29.55 13.89 9.81
C GLY A 189 -28.36 13.54 8.93
N VAL A 190 -28.05 14.37 7.94
CA VAL A 190 -26.88 14.20 7.08
C VAL A 190 -25.78 15.15 7.51
N PHE A 191 -24.52 14.78 7.22
CA PHE A 191 -23.40 15.70 7.41
C PHE A 191 -23.57 16.90 6.48
N GLU A 192 -23.38 18.09 7.04
CA GLU A 192 -23.39 19.31 6.25
C GLU A 192 -22.13 19.41 5.39
N VAL A 193 -22.31 19.78 4.14
CA VAL A 193 -21.19 20.06 3.22
C VAL A 193 -20.56 21.39 3.64
N GLY A 194 -19.23 21.45 3.63
CA GLY A 194 -18.49 22.69 3.87
C GLY A 194 -18.88 23.75 2.81
N LEU A 195 -18.90 25.03 3.21
CA LEU A 195 -19.23 26.12 2.30
C LEU A 195 -18.24 26.15 1.12
N GLN A 196 -18.76 26.27 -0.10
CA GLN A 196 -17.94 26.50 -1.29
C GLN A 196 -17.21 27.85 -1.18
N GLU A 197 -16.09 27.98 -1.87
CA GLU A 197 -15.22 29.16 -1.82
C GLU A 197 -15.93 30.47 -2.11
N SER A 198 -16.97 30.44 -2.97
CA SER A 198 -17.83 31.60 -3.28
C SER A 198 -18.68 32.11 -2.10
N GLN A 199 -18.84 31.32 -1.04
CA GLN A 199 -19.63 31.67 0.15
C GLN A 199 -18.75 32.12 1.34
N ARG A 200 -17.43 32.20 1.15
CA ARG A 200 -16.44 32.49 2.22
C ARG A 200 -16.41 33.94 2.72
N VAL A 201 -17.18 34.84 2.15
CA VAL A 201 -16.96 36.28 2.37
C VAL A 201 -17.50 36.81 3.71
N GLN A 202 -18.31 36.06 4.47
CA GLN A 202 -18.90 36.62 5.73
C GLN A 202 -19.09 35.66 6.91
N THR A 203 -18.71 34.38 6.85
CA THR A 203 -18.88 33.49 7.99
C THR A 203 -17.63 32.63 8.24
N ALA A 204 -17.35 32.39 9.53
CA ALA A 204 -16.20 31.63 10.01
C ALA A 204 -15.95 30.37 9.17
N PHE A 205 -14.68 30.08 8.90
CA PHE A 205 -14.20 28.88 8.20
C PHE A 205 -14.94 27.64 8.67
N LYS A 206 -15.86 27.12 7.85
CA LYS A 206 -16.43 25.81 8.06
C LYS A 206 -15.56 24.83 7.27
N ALA A 207 -14.67 24.15 7.98
CA ALA A 207 -13.86 23.09 7.39
C ALA A 207 -14.76 22.01 6.77
N PRO A 208 -14.34 21.32 5.71
CA PRO A 208 -15.08 20.19 5.17
C PRO A 208 -15.33 19.19 6.31
N THR A 209 -16.56 18.73 6.44
CA THR A 209 -16.95 17.83 7.54
C THR A 209 -16.39 16.43 7.36
N LEU A 210 -16.23 15.98 6.12
CA LEU A 210 -15.67 14.68 5.78
C LEU A 210 -14.79 14.77 4.51
N TYR A 211 -13.76 13.93 4.48
CA TYR A 211 -12.96 13.63 3.29
C TYR A 211 -13.46 12.32 2.67
N LYS A 212 -13.54 12.28 1.35
CA LYS A 212 -14.00 11.13 0.57
C LYS A 212 -12.82 10.52 -0.18
N PHE A 213 -12.54 9.25 0.07
CA PHE A 213 -11.51 8.47 -0.59
C PHE A 213 -12.18 7.41 -1.44
N ILE A 214 -12.03 7.49 -2.76
CA ILE A 214 -12.60 6.53 -3.69
C ILE A 214 -11.48 5.61 -4.14
N THR A 215 -11.69 4.31 -4.05
CA THR A 215 -10.84 3.29 -4.65
C THR A 215 -11.65 2.57 -5.71
N LYS A 216 -11.17 2.57 -6.94
CA LYS A 216 -11.66 1.77 -8.06
C LYS A 216 -10.76 0.55 -8.14
N ASP A 217 -11.33 -0.65 -8.10
CA ASP A 217 -10.54 -1.88 -8.18
C ASP A 217 -10.06 -2.17 -9.61
N GLU A 218 -9.30 -3.23 -9.76
CA GLU A 218 -8.71 -3.65 -11.04
C GLU A 218 -9.72 -4.09 -12.10
N ASN A 219 -10.98 -4.27 -11.75
CA ASN A 219 -12.06 -4.65 -12.67
C ASN A 219 -12.91 -3.45 -13.10
N TRP A 220 -12.70 -2.29 -12.46
CA TRP A 220 -13.47 -1.09 -12.74
C TRP A 220 -13.27 -0.60 -14.18
N LYS A 221 -14.39 -0.24 -14.83
CA LYS A 221 -14.41 0.36 -16.16
C LYS A 221 -15.19 1.67 -16.12
N PRO A 222 -14.92 2.60 -17.04
CA PRO A 222 -15.68 3.87 -17.12
C PRO A 222 -17.19 3.71 -17.23
N SER A 223 -17.67 2.57 -17.76
CA SER A 223 -19.10 2.22 -17.86
C SER A 223 -19.73 1.84 -16.52
N ASP A 224 -18.95 1.46 -15.52
CA ASP A 224 -19.47 0.88 -14.27
C ASP A 224 -20.04 1.94 -13.32
N VAL A 225 -19.74 3.22 -13.58
CA VAL A 225 -20.12 4.37 -12.76
C VAL A 225 -19.62 4.20 -11.32
N ASN A 226 -20.31 3.41 -10.48
CA ASN A 226 -19.95 3.17 -9.08
C ASN A 226 -19.59 1.71 -8.78
N ASP A 227 -20.01 0.74 -9.58
CA ASP A 227 -19.64 -0.65 -9.38
C ASP A 227 -18.11 -0.82 -9.43
N ASN A 228 -17.60 -1.84 -8.75
CA ASN A 228 -16.16 -2.06 -8.60
C ASN A 228 -15.43 -0.88 -7.91
N THR A 229 -16.20 -0.06 -7.14
CA THR A 229 -15.62 1.01 -6.32
C THR A 229 -15.91 0.83 -4.83
N THR A 230 -15.01 1.35 -4.01
CA THR A 230 -15.22 1.51 -2.57
C THR A 230 -14.97 2.97 -2.21
N GLN A 231 -15.92 3.58 -1.50
CA GLN A 231 -15.83 4.96 -1.01
C GLN A 231 -15.72 4.95 0.52
N ASN A 232 -14.63 5.55 1.03
CA ASN A 232 -14.41 5.70 2.46
C ASN A 232 -14.51 7.17 2.85
N TYR A 233 -15.44 7.49 3.73
CA TYR A 233 -15.63 8.84 4.24
C TYR A 233 -14.97 8.95 5.62
N LYS A 234 -14.04 9.87 5.77
CA LYS A 234 -13.26 10.07 7.00
C LYS A 234 -13.45 11.47 7.54
N ASP A 235 -13.48 11.56 8.86
CA ASP A 235 -13.46 12.85 9.54
C ASP A 235 -12.06 13.50 9.55
N PHE A 236 -11.96 14.72 10.09
CA PHE A 236 -10.69 15.45 10.18
C PHE A 236 -9.65 14.78 11.11
N ARG A 237 -10.06 13.82 11.94
CA ARG A 237 -9.16 12.98 12.75
C ARG A 237 -8.69 11.73 12.02
N GLY A 238 -9.12 11.54 10.76
CA GLY A 238 -8.79 10.36 9.95
C GLY A 238 -9.61 9.10 10.26
N ARG A 239 -10.63 9.20 11.16
CA ARG A 239 -11.51 8.08 11.51
C ARG A 239 -12.50 7.84 10.38
N THR A 240 -12.67 6.57 9.99
CA THR A 240 -13.68 6.18 9.00
C THR A 240 -15.07 6.31 9.61
N ILE A 241 -15.93 7.13 9.04
CA ILE A 241 -17.32 7.35 9.43
C ILE A 241 -18.26 6.46 8.62
N LEU A 242 -17.98 6.35 7.31
CA LEU A 242 -18.75 5.52 6.39
C LEU A 242 -17.80 4.80 5.44
N LYS A 243 -18.04 3.49 5.26
CA LYS A 243 -17.54 2.72 4.12
C LYS A 243 -18.73 2.35 3.24
N ARG A 244 -18.71 2.77 1.98
CA ARG A 244 -19.74 2.49 0.96
C ARG A 244 -19.14 1.62 -0.12
N SER A 245 -19.74 0.48 -0.39
CA SER A 245 -19.51 -0.36 -1.57
C SER A 245 -20.76 -0.35 -2.45
N PHE A 246 -20.64 -0.87 -3.67
CA PHE A 246 -21.73 -0.88 -4.61
C PHE A 246 -21.94 -2.27 -5.19
N ASP A 247 -23.18 -2.61 -5.48
CA ASP A 247 -23.60 -3.77 -6.26
C ASP A 247 -24.73 -3.33 -7.18
N ASN A 248 -24.56 -3.48 -8.49
CA ASN A 248 -25.49 -2.96 -9.52
C ASN A 248 -25.81 -1.46 -9.31
N ASN A 249 -24.78 -0.66 -9.00
CA ASN A 249 -24.85 0.75 -8.63
C ASN A 249 -25.71 1.06 -7.39
N ILE A 250 -26.14 0.06 -6.63
CA ILE A 250 -26.85 0.24 -5.37
C ILE A 250 -25.82 0.36 -4.23
N PRO A 251 -25.87 1.45 -3.45
CA PRO A 251 -24.91 1.62 -2.35
C PRO A 251 -25.22 0.70 -1.17
N HIS A 252 -24.18 0.11 -0.61
CA HIS A 252 -24.19 -0.69 0.62
C HIS A 252 -23.33 -0.01 1.67
N ASP A 253 -23.97 0.67 2.61
CA ASP A 253 -23.34 1.55 3.59
C ASP A 253 -23.05 0.85 4.92
N THR A 254 -21.80 0.87 5.34
CA THR A 254 -21.39 0.49 6.70
C THR A 254 -20.93 1.73 7.46
N TYR A 255 -21.65 2.11 8.51
CA TYR A 255 -21.30 3.26 9.35
C TYR A 255 -20.53 2.84 10.59
N TYR A 256 -19.57 3.68 10.97
CA TYR A 256 -18.76 3.58 12.17
C TYR A 256 -19.06 4.77 13.05
N VAL A 257 -19.60 4.54 14.22
CA VAL A 257 -20.05 5.59 15.14
C VAL A 257 -19.15 5.63 16.36
N TYR A 258 -18.62 6.80 16.64
CA TYR A 258 -17.67 7.02 17.74
C TYR A 258 -18.33 7.85 18.83
N ASP A 259 -17.92 7.59 20.09
CA ASP A 259 -18.27 8.45 21.22
C ASP A 259 -17.45 9.76 21.22
N ASP A 260 -17.73 10.64 22.17
CA ASP A 260 -17.05 11.93 22.29
C ASP A 260 -15.56 11.80 22.61
N TYR A 261 -15.14 10.67 23.20
CA TYR A 261 -13.75 10.34 23.48
C TYR A 261 -13.01 9.77 22.26
N GLY A 262 -13.74 9.37 21.21
CA GLY A 262 -13.20 8.82 19.99
C GLY A 262 -13.13 7.30 19.97
N ASN A 263 -13.76 6.61 20.93
CA ASN A 263 -13.88 5.16 20.92
C ASN A 263 -14.97 4.73 19.94
N LEU A 264 -14.72 3.66 19.19
CA LEU A 264 -15.73 3.05 18.30
C LEU A 264 -16.81 2.40 19.16
N SER A 265 -18.03 2.96 19.11
CA SER A 265 -19.15 2.50 19.93
C SER A 265 -20.14 1.63 19.18
N TYR A 266 -20.38 1.93 17.89
CA TYR A 266 -21.30 1.13 17.05
C TYR A 266 -20.73 0.95 15.65
N VAL A 267 -21.02 -0.21 15.06
CA VAL A 267 -20.86 -0.49 13.64
C VAL A 267 -22.24 -0.86 13.09
N LEU A 268 -22.70 -0.12 12.09
CA LEU A 268 -23.99 -0.36 11.43
C LEU A 268 -23.73 -0.99 10.07
N PRO A 269 -23.90 -2.30 9.89
CA PRO A 269 -23.79 -2.95 8.59
C PRO A 269 -24.92 -2.47 7.65
N PRO A 270 -24.88 -2.75 6.33
CA PRO A 270 -25.78 -2.18 5.33
C PRO A 270 -27.26 -2.28 5.68
N LEU A 271 -27.75 -3.46 6.03
CA LEU A 271 -29.15 -3.65 6.40
C LEU A 271 -29.58 -2.85 7.64
N ALA A 272 -28.68 -2.68 8.63
CA ALA A 272 -28.97 -1.88 9.81
C ALA A 272 -28.98 -0.39 9.48
N SER A 273 -28.03 0.07 8.64
CA SER A 273 -27.96 1.47 8.21
C SER A 273 -29.18 1.85 7.39
N GLU A 274 -29.65 1.03 6.45
CA GLU A 274 -30.86 1.25 5.68
C GLU A 274 -32.08 1.42 6.57
N LYS A 275 -32.29 0.50 7.54
CA LYS A 275 -33.39 0.61 8.52
C LYS A 275 -33.30 1.86 9.36
N MET A 276 -32.10 2.24 9.81
CA MET A 276 -31.89 3.47 10.60
C MET A 276 -32.11 4.76 9.76
N ILE A 277 -31.81 4.71 8.48
CA ILE A 277 -32.05 5.84 7.56
C ILE A 277 -33.54 5.94 7.22
N ALA A 278 -34.22 4.83 6.97
CA ALA A 278 -35.68 4.80 6.71
C ALA A 278 -36.50 5.29 7.92
N TYR A 279 -36.01 5.08 9.13
CA TYR A 279 -36.63 5.55 10.38
C TYR A 279 -36.52 7.07 10.59
N LYS A 280 -35.94 7.80 9.64
CA LYS A 280 -35.58 9.23 9.67
C LYS A 280 -36.77 10.19 9.80
N THR A 281 -38.01 9.75 9.64
CA THR A 281 -39.18 10.61 9.66
C THR A 281 -39.73 10.93 11.05
N GLY A 282 -39.17 10.38 12.10
CA GLY A 282 -39.61 10.68 13.46
C GLY A 282 -38.49 10.50 14.46
N MET A 283 -37.68 11.51 14.70
CA MET A 283 -36.66 11.71 15.75
C MET A 283 -36.70 10.78 16.99
N GLN A 284 -36.78 9.49 16.84
CA GLN A 284 -36.74 8.54 17.96
C GLN A 284 -35.38 7.89 18.08
N SER A 285 -34.77 7.92 19.24
CA SER A 285 -33.59 7.17 19.60
C SER A 285 -33.89 5.68 19.50
N TYR A 286 -33.04 4.93 18.76
CA TYR A 286 -33.13 3.48 18.72
C TYR A 286 -32.48 2.92 19.99
N PRO A 287 -33.18 2.11 20.82
CA PRO A 287 -32.60 1.64 22.07
C PRO A 287 -31.41 0.69 21.78
N ALA A 288 -30.29 0.95 22.44
CA ALA A 288 -29.03 0.20 22.31
C ALA A 288 -29.20 -1.32 22.55
N SER A 289 -30.24 -1.73 23.30
CA SER A 289 -30.55 -3.14 23.59
C SER A 289 -30.90 -3.99 22.37
N LYS A 290 -31.12 -3.39 21.19
CA LYS A 290 -31.36 -4.15 19.93
C LYS A 290 -30.11 -4.37 19.08
N PHE A 291 -28.97 -3.81 19.46
CA PHE A 291 -27.69 -4.08 18.81
C PHE A 291 -26.83 -4.91 19.76
N VAL A 292 -27.02 -6.22 19.73
CA VAL A 292 -26.18 -7.14 20.51
C VAL A 292 -24.81 -7.21 19.85
N THR A 293 -23.78 -6.81 20.59
CA THR A 293 -22.39 -7.10 20.24
C THR A 293 -22.19 -8.63 20.21
N GLY A 294 -22.12 -9.22 19.01
CA GLY A 294 -21.68 -10.60 18.85
C GLY A 294 -22.74 -11.71 18.84
N GLY A 295 -24.01 -11.44 18.57
CA GLY A 295 -25.04 -12.46 18.36
C GLY A 295 -25.64 -12.40 16.96
N ASN A 296 -25.81 -13.56 16.30
CA ASN A 296 -26.54 -13.69 15.05
C ASN A 296 -27.94 -13.07 15.18
N PRO A 297 -28.41 -12.25 14.25
CA PRO A 297 -29.80 -11.79 14.27
C PRO A 297 -30.70 -13.00 13.92
N THR A 298 -31.53 -13.39 14.84
CA THR A 298 -32.71 -14.23 14.56
C THR A 298 -33.79 -13.40 13.87
#